data_d510700b85a73c17df3940efa0543f93
#
_entry.id   d510700b85a73c17df3940efa0543f93
#
_cell.length_a   1.000
_cell.length_b   1.000
_cell.length_c   1.000
_cell.angle_alpha   90.00
_cell.angle_beta   90.00
_cell.angle_gamma   90.00
#
_symmetry.space_group_name_H-M   'P 1'
#
loop_
_entity.id
_entity.type
_entity.pdbx_description
1 polymer ?
#
loop_
_entity_poly.entity_id
_entity_poly.type
_entity_poly.pdbx_seq_one_letter_code
_entity_poly.pdbx_strand_id
1 'polypeptide(L)'
;MNSVNKLTVTYHDRHVGTLSMTPDNRLCAFQYDKDWLANGFSISPLDLPLKPNLFIAKAEPFWGNFGIFEDSLPDGYGRYLLNRMLKKQGINDSLLTPLQRLSIVGTSGMGALCYIPETYIGEEKTLPQLDTLQQMALDILSEKSDKDEDVLYFNSGNSGGCRPKCLLHDTEGAWLVKFRHTYDPGNMGVMEYRY
;
A
#
# COMPACT_ATOMS: atom_id res chain seq x y z
N MET A 1 -4.73 -0.09 17.98
CA MET A 1 -3.56 -0.29 17.12
C MET A 1 -2.33 0.18 17.88
N ASN A 2 -1.21 -0.57 17.84
CA ASN A 2 0.02 -0.18 18.53
C ASN A 2 0.57 1.13 17.94
N SER A 3 1.22 1.95 18.79
CA SER A 3 1.89 3.16 18.30
C SER A 3 3.13 2.76 17.47
N VAL A 4 3.10 3.09 16.18
CA VAL A 4 4.27 2.93 15.30
C VAL A 4 4.93 4.29 15.16
N ASN A 5 6.05 4.47 15.87
CA ASN A 5 6.77 5.74 15.88
C ASN A 5 8.00 5.74 14.97
N LYS A 6 8.38 4.58 14.46
CA LYS A 6 9.57 4.37 13.64
C LYS A 6 9.39 3.17 12.74
N LEU A 7 9.82 3.30 11.48
CA LEU A 7 9.87 2.21 10.49
C LEU A 7 11.27 2.11 9.90
N THR A 8 11.74 0.89 9.75
CA THR A 8 12.87 0.58 8.89
C THR A 8 12.35 0.47 7.46
N VAL A 9 12.93 1.25 6.55
CA VAL A 9 12.65 1.17 5.13
C VAL A 9 13.68 0.27 4.48
N THR A 10 13.23 -0.75 3.74
CA THR A 10 14.12 -1.68 3.03
C THR A 10 13.85 -1.70 1.53
N TYR A 11 14.84 -2.12 0.76
CA TYR A 11 14.80 -2.34 -0.67
C TYR A 11 15.54 -3.64 -0.99
N HIS A 12 14.84 -4.66 -1.50
CA HIS A 12 15.39 -6.01 -1.70
C HIS A 12 16.20 -6.49 -0.49
N ASP A 13 15.57 -6.47 0.69
CA ASP A 13 16.15 -6.88 1.99
C ASP A 13 17.33 -6.03 2.50
N ARG A 14 17.74 -5.01 1.75
CA ARG A 14 18.77 -4.07 2.19
C ARG A 14 18.14 -2.90 2.95
N HIS A 15 18.73 -2.55 4.09
CA HIS A 15 18.31 -1.40 4.88
C HIS A 15 18.62 -0.09 4.14
N VAL A 16 17.59 0.64 3.72
CA VAL A 16 17.68 1.94 3.03
C VAL A 16 17.84 3.07 4.05
N GLY A 17 17.05 3.02 5.10
CA GLY A 17 17.05 4.06 6.11
C GLY A 17 15.91 3.92 7.11
N THR A 18 15.72 4.94 7.90
CA THR A 18 14.72 4.98 8.95
C THR A 18 13.73 6.12 8.71
N LEU A 19 12.44 5.79 8.76
CA LEU A 19 11.34 6.75 8.73
C LEU A 19 10.75 6.86 10.13
N SER A 20 10.55 8.07 10.63
CA SER A 20 9.97 8.38 11.94
C SER A 20 9.01 9.55 11.85
N MET A 21 8.20 9.79 12.89
CA MET A 21 7.45 11.04 13.02
C MET A 21 8.29 12.10 13.75
N THR A 22 8.05 13.36 13.44
CA THR A 22 8.51 14.49 14.26
C THR A 22 7.89 14.42 15.66
N PRO A 23 8.49 15.05 16.70
CA PRO A 23 7.98 14.96 18.08
C PRO A 23 6.54 15.41 18.26
N ASP A 24 6.04 16.30 17.40
CA ASP A 24 4.64 16.76 17.37
C ASP A 24 3.70 15.84 16.58
N ASN A 25 4.21 14.70 16.04
CA ASN A 25 3.49 13.74 15.21
C ASN A 25 2.83 14.33 13.95
N ARG A 26 3.36 15.41 13.41
CA ARG A 26 2.76 16.09 12.26
C ARG A 26 3.45 15.76 10.93
N LEU A 27 4.77 15.57 10.95
CA LEU A 27 5.58 15.39 9.76
C LEU A 27 6.41 14.11 9.86
N CYS A 28 6.66 13.49 8.73
CA CYS A 28 7.62 12.41 8.61
C CYS A 28 9.05 12.96 8.58
N ALA A 29 9.96 12.23 9.21
CA ALA A 29 11.39 12.46 9.19
C ALA A 29 12.09 11.21 8.68
N PHE A 30 12.99 11.36 7.72
CA PHE A 30 13.74 10.25 7.12
C PHE A 30 15.23 10.48 7.19
N GLN A 31 15.97 9.41 7.49
CA GLN A 31 17.43 9.40 7.45
C GLN A 31 17.91 8.10 6.80
N TYR A 32 18.82 8.25 5.82
CA TYR A 32 19.47 7.10 5.19
C TYR A 32 20.35 6.33 6.17
N ASP A 33 20.40 5.02 6.00
CA ASP A 33 21.38 4.16 6.66
C ASP A 33 22.81 4.41 6.16
N LYS A 34 23.81 4.16 7.00
CA LYS A 34 25.23 4.40 6.67
C LYS A 34 25.72 3.51 5.53
N ASP A 35 25.32 2.25 5.53
CA ASP A 35 25.74 1.30 4.48
C ASP A 35 25.04 1.61 3.17
N TRP A 36 23.79 2.10 3.23
CA TRP A 36 23.08 2.59 2.06
C TRP A 36 23.69 3.86 1.48
N LEU A 37 24.14 4.79 2.33
CA LEU A 37 24.86 6.00 1.89
C LEU A 37 26.14 5.67 1.13
N ALA A 38 26.83 4.61 1.52
CA ALA A 38 28.07 4.19 0.88
C ALA A 38 27.87 3.43 -0.44
N ASN A 39 26.78 2.63 -0.56
CA ASN A 39 26.62 1.65 -1.64
C ASN A 39 25.23 1.65 -2.28
N GLY A 40 24.39 2.61 -1.95
CA GLY A 40 23.04 2.73 -2.45
C GLY A 40 22.86 3.86 -3.46
N PHE A 41 21.62 4.28 -3.59
CA PHE A 41 21.22 5.37 -4.47
C PHE A 41 20.13 6.23 -3.79
N SER A 42 19.87 7.41 -4.34
CA SER A 42 18.76 8.25 -3.88
C SER A 42 17.43 7.61 -4.26
N ILE A 43 16.56 7.32 -3.28
CA ILE A 43 15.21 6.78 -3.54
C ILE A 43 14.23 7.85 -4.04
N SER A 44 14.54 9.13 -3.84
CA SER A 44 13.81 10.28 -4.37
C SER A 44 14.79 11.43 -4.62
N PRO A 45 15.33 11.59 -5.83
CA PRO A 45 16.41 12.55 -6.09
C PRO A 45 16.08 14.00 -5.72
N LEU A 46 14.82 14.40 -5.81
CA LEU A 46 14.39 15.76 -5.50
C LEU A 46 14.16 15.99 -4.00
N ASP A 47 13.51 15.03 -3.31
CA ASP A 47 13.12 15.20 -1.91
C ASP A 47 14.10 14.57 -0.94
N LEU A 48 14.71 13.44 -1.34
CA LEU A 48 15.62 12.64 -0.51
C LEU A 48 16.94 12.38 -1.26
N PRO A 49 17.72 13.41 -1.62
CA PRO A 49 19.03 13.20 -2.22
C PRO A 49 19.91 12.35 -1.30
N LEU A 50 20.81 11.53 -1.89
CA LEU A 50 21.67 10.62 -1.12
C LEU A 50 22.72 11.41 -0.32
N LYS A 51 22.33 11.83 0.89
CA LYS A 51 23.14 12.63 1.82
C LYS A 51 22.92 12.18 3.27
N PRO A 52 23.91 12.30 4.17
CA PRO A 52 23.78 11.90 5.57
C PRO A 52 23.00 12.92 6.42
N ASN A 53 21.87 13.39 5.90
CA ASN A 53 21.01 14.38 6.55
C ASN A 53 19.75 13.72 7.13
N LEU A 54 19.20 14.34 8.16
CA LEU A 54 17.81 14.12 8.54
C LEU A 54 16.94 14.99 7.64
N PHE A 55 16.10 14.35 6.83
CA PHE A 55 15.12 15.01 5.99
C PHE A 55 13.79 15.12 6.74
N ILE A 56 13.15 16.26 6.66
CA ILE A 56 11.80 16.49 7.23
C ILE A 56 10.84 16.75 6.07
N ALA A 57 9.74 16.02 6.03
CA ALA A 57 8.72 16.18 5.02
C ALA A 57 8.02 17.54 5.13
N LYS A 58 7.46 18.02 4.04
CA LYS A 58 6.59 19.22 4.02
C LYS A 58 5.15 18.82 4.37
N ALA A 59 4.38 19.74 4.93
CA ALA A 59 2.96 19.52 5.18
C ALA A 59 2.19 19.24 3.89
N GLU A 60 2.50 19.97 2.81
CA GLU A 60 1.89 19.81 1.50
C GLU A 60 2.92 19.32 0.46
N PRO A 61 2.51 18.57 -0.56
CA PRO A 61 1.13 18.15 -0.90
C PRO A 61 0.71 16.82 -0.27
N PHE A 62 1.56 16.14 0.51
CA PHE A 62 1.39 14.77 0.98
C PHE A 62 1.09 14.68 2.49
N TRP A 63 0.43 15.69 3.05
CA TRP A 63 -0.01 15.72 4.46
C TRP A 63 1.07 15.33 5.47
N GLY A 64 2.28 15.82 5.25
CA GLY A 64 3.41 15.57 6.14
C GLY A 64 4.18 14.28 5.85
N ASN A 65 3.92 13.61 4.74
CA ASN A 65 4.70 12.48 4.24
C ASN A 65 5.63 12.90 3.09
N PHE A 66 6.54 12.02 2.69
CA PHE A 66 7.31 12.18 1.44
C PHE A 66 6.56 11.50 0.30
N GLY A 67 6.60 12.08 -0.90
CA GLY A 67 5.90 11.55 -2.06
C GLY A 67 6.25 10.10 -2.37
N ILE A 68 7.51 9.70 -2.24
CA ILE A 68 7.95 8.31 -2.46
C ILE A 68 7.31 7.31 -1.48
N PHE A 69 7.03 7.71 -0.25
CA PHE A 69 6.36 6.85 0.74
C PHE A 69 4.84 6.94 0.61
N GLU A 70 4.30 8.09 0.17
CA GLU A 70 2.88 8.21 -0.13
C GLU A 70 2.48 7.34 -1.32
N ASP A 71 3.35 7.22 -2.33
CA ASP A 71 3.16 6.33 -3.50
C ASP A 71 3.10 4.83 -3.11
N SER A 72 3.64 4.46 -1.96
CA SER A 72 3.53 3.10 -1.44
C SER A 72 2.18 2.80 -0.78
N LEU A 73 1.38 3.82 -0.47
CA LEU A 73 0.07 3.65 0.15
C LEU A 73 -0.98 3.24 -0.90
N PRO A 74 -1.96 2.40 -0.51
CA PRO A 74 -3.04 2.08 -1.42
C PRO A 74 -3.88 3.31 -1.75
N ASP A 75 -4.25 3.46 -3.02
CA ASP A 75 -5.21 4.44 -3.50
C ASP A 75 -6.48 3.76 -4.05
N GLY A 76 -7.45 4.55 -4.49
CA GLY A 76 -8.65 4.05 -5.16
C GLY A 76 -9.27 2.81 -4.51
N TYR A 77 -9.25 1.69 -5.23
CA TYR A 77 -9.84 0.42 -4.78
C TYR A 77 -9.15 -0.15 -3.53
N GLY A 78 -7.83 -0.15 -3.47
CA GLY A 78 -7.09 -0.65 -2.31
C GLY A 78 -7.41 0.14 -1.04
N ARG A 79 -7.48 1.46 -1.13
CA ARG A 79 -7.87 2.33 -0.02
C ARG A 79 -9.31 2.10 0.42
N TYR A 80 -10.22 1.87 -0.52
CA TYR A 80 -11.61 1.53 -0.21
C TYR A 80 -11.71 0.25 0.64
N LEU A 81 -10.99 -0.82 0.24
CA LEU A 81 -10.94 -2.08 0.98
C LEU A 81 -10.33 -1.89 2.38
N LEU A 82 -9.18 -1.20 2.47
CA LEU A 82 -8.51 -0.91 3.73
C LEU A 82 -9.42 -0.17 4.70
N ASN A 83 -10.13 0.85 4.23
CA ASN A 83 -11.04 1.63 5.06
C ASN A 83 -12.19 0.77 5.62
N ARG A 84 -12.72 -0.18 4.84
CA ARG A 84 -13.73 -1.13 5.31
C ARG A 84 -13.17 -2.05 6.39
N MET A 85 -11.97 -2.61 6.19
CA MET A 85 -11.29 -3.47 7.16
C MET A 85 -11.03 -2.72 8.48
N LEU A 86 -10.51 -1.51 8.42
CA LEU A 86 -10.26 -0.65 9.59
C LEU A 86 -11.55 -0.36 10.35
N LYS A 87 -12.62 -0.01 9.64
CA LYS A 87 -13.93 0.27 10.22
C LYS A 87 -14.50 -0.92 10.97
N LYS A 88 -14.35 -2.15 10.46
CA LYS A 88 -14.75 -3.39 11.16
C LYS A 88 -14.03 -3.57 12.49
N GLN A 89 -12.79 -3.13 12.59
CA GLN A 89 -11.99 -3.18 13.81
C GLN A 89 -12.20 -1.94 14.70
N GLY A 90 -13.14 -1.07 14.37
CA GLY A 90 -13.39 0.17 15.12
C GLY A 90 -12.28 1.22 14.97
N ILE A 91 -11.42 1.09 13.97
CA ILE A 91 -10.31 2.01 13.72
C ILE A 91 -10.75 3.07 12.71
N ASN A 92 -10.54 4.33 13.05
CA ASN A 92 -10.79 5.46 12.14
C ASN A 92 -9.52 5.74 11.32
N ASP A 93 -9.59 5.54 10.00
CA ASP A 93 -8.48 5.80 9.07
C ASP A 93 -7.93 7.23 9.19
N SER A 94 -8.78 8.22 9.40
CA SER A 94 -8.35 9.63 9.48
C SER A 94 -7.44 9.93 10.68
N LEU A 95 -7.40 9.05 11.68
CA LEU A 95 -6.54 9.19 12.87
C LEU A 95 -5.20 8.46 12.72
N LEU A 96 -5.00 7.70 11.66
CA LEU A 96 -3.76 6.98 11.42
C LEU A 96 -2.68 7.93 10.90
N THR A 97 -1.50 7.84 11.52
CA THR A 97 -0.30 8.52 11.01
C THR A 97 0.18 7.88 9.71
N PRO A 98 0.97 8.57 8.87
CA PRO A 98 1.60 7.98 7.70
C PRO A 98 2.37 6.69 8.02
N LEU A 99 3.09 6.64 9.14
CA LEU A 99 3.83 5.46 9.56
C LEU A 99 2.92 4.27 9.87
N GLN A 100 1.80 4.49 10.53
CA GLN A 100 0.84 3.43 10.79
C GLN A 100 0.23 2.87 9.50
N ARG A 101 -0.06 3.72 8.52
CA ARG A 101 -0.53 3.30 7.19
C ARG A 101 0.55 2.51 6.44
N LEU A 102 1.79 2.99 6.44
CA LEU A 102 2.92 2.28 5.82
C LEU A 102 3.23 0.94 6.51
N SER A 103 3.06 0.86 7.84
CA SER A 103 3.22 -0.41 8.55
C SER A 103 2.18 -1.47 8.15
N ILE A 104 0.97 -1.03 7.73
CA ILE A 104 -0.07 -1.93 7.19
C ILE A 104 0.32 -2.43 5.79
N VAL A 105 0.94 -1.59 4.99
CA VAL A 105 1.51 -2.03 3.70
C VAL A 105 2.62 -3.06 3.92
N GLY A 106 3.50 -2.80 4.89
CA GLY A 106 4.56 -3.73 5.30
C GLY A 106 5.44 -4.18 4.15
N THR A 107 5.51 -5.51 3.95
CA THR A 107 6.23 -6.16 2.84
C THR A 107 5.32 -6.59 1.69
N SER A 108 4.00 -6.46 1.84
CA SER A 108 3.01 -6.91 0.84
C SER A 108 2.75 -5.91 -0.28
N GLY A 109 3.33 -4.70 -0.23
CA GLY A 109 3.19 -3.70 -1.27
C GLY A 109 3.79 -4.12 -2.60
N MET A 110 3.19 -3.66 -3.72
CA MET A 110 3.72 -3.91 -5.08
C MET A 110 4.99 -3.13 -5.39
N GLY A 111 5.30 -2.10 -4.60
CA GLY A 111 6.48 -1.26 -4.76
C GLY A 111 7.77 -1.95 -4.34
N ALA A 112 8.89 -1.32 -4.65
CA ALA A 112 10.21 -1.83 -4.30
C ALA A 112 10.59 -1.58 -2.82
N LEU A 113 9.86 -0.72 -2.12
CA LEU A 113 10.12 -0.39 -0.71
C LEU A 113 9.23 -1.22 0.20
N CYS A 114 9.82 -1.74 1.27
CA CYS A 114 9.11 -2.42 2.34
C CYS A 114 9.31 -1.69 3.68
N TYR A 115 8.39 -1.92 4.62
CA TYR A 115 8.29 -1.16 5.88
C TYR A 115 8.20 -2.11 7.07
N ILE A 116 9.13 -2.01 8.02
CA ILE A 116 9.23 -2.88 9.20
C ILE A 116 9.25 -2.02 10.47
N PRO A 117 8.46 -2.33 11.51
CA PRO A 117 7.60 -3.51 11.64
C PRO A 117 6.31 -3.41 10.86
N GLU A 118 5.78 -4.56 10.47
CA GLU A 118 4.47 -4.69 9.84
C GLU A 118 3.34 -4.67 10.87
N THR A 119 2.18 -4.19 10.45
CA THR A 119 0.93 -4.27 11.22
C THR A 119 -0.10 -5.02 10.41
N TYR A 120 -0.45 -6.22 10.87
CA TYR A 120 -1.48 -7.02 10.22
C TYR A 120 -2.88 -6.54 10.60
N ILE A 121 -3.73 -6.35 9.60
CA ILE A 121 -5.15 -6.02 9.74
C ILE A 121 -5.94 -7.04 8.93
N GLY A 122 -6.75 -7.88 9.61
CA GLY A 122 -7.48 -8.98 9.00
C GLY A 122 -6.75 -10.31 9.11
N GLU A 123 -7.24 -11.31 8.38
CA GLU A 123 -6.69 -12.65 8.35
C GLU A 123 -6.14 -12.97 6.96
N GLU A 124 -4.96 -13.56 6.90
CA GLU A 124 -4.44 -14.10 5.65
C GLU A 124 -5.24 -15.34 5.27
N LYS A 125 -5.88 -15.31 4.12
CA LYS A 125 -6.72 -16.39 3.61
C LYS A 125 -6.16 -16.92 2.29
N THR A 126 -6.42 -18.19 2.03
CA THR A 126 -6.07 -18.82 0.75
C THR A 126 -6.73 -18.08 -0.40
N LEU A 127 -5.97 -17.85 -1.47
CA LEU A 127 -6.45 -17.19 -2.69
C LEU A 127 -7.52 -18.05 -3.38
N PRO A 128 -8.77 -17.54 -3.54
CA PRO A 128 -9.79 -18.24 -4.32
C PRO A 128 -9.50 -18.20 -5.82
N GLN A 129 -10.31 -18.94 -6.59
CA GLN A 129 -10.29 -18.84 -8.05
C GLN A 129 -10.69 -17.45 -8.53
N LEU A 130 -10.22 -17.06 -9.72
CA LEU A 130 -10.45 -15.71 -10.29
C LEU A 130 -11.92 -15.32 -10.39
N ASP A 131 -12.80 -16.23 -10.82
CA ASP A 131 -14.23 -15.96 -10.92
C ASP A 131 -14.85 -15.67 -9.53
N THR A 132 -14.37 -16.37 -8.50
CA THR A 132 -14.78 -16.12 -7.11
C THR A 132 -14.31 -14.76 -6.63
N LEU A 133 -13.06 -14.38 -6.90
CA LEU A 133 -12.52 -13.06 -6.55
C LEU A 133 -13.29 -11.94 -7.27
N GLN A 134 -13.61 -12.12 -8.55
CA GLN A 134 -14.45 -11.17 -9.29
C GLN A 134 -15.83 -11.02 -8.64
N GLN A 135 -16.49 -12.12 -8.27
CA GLN A 135 -17.80 -12.07 -7.64
C GLN A 135 -17.73 -11.39 -6.26
N MET A 136 -16.74 -11.72 -5.44
CA MET A 136 -16.48 -11.05 -4.15
C MET A 136 -16.30 -9.54 -4.33
N ALA A 137 -15.52 -9.12 -5.32
CA ALA A 137 -15.29 -7.71 -5.62
C ALA A 137 -16.58 -6.99 -6.03
N LEU A 138 -17.41 -7.62 -6.86
CA LEU A 138 -18.70 -7.07 -7.28
C LEU A 138 -19.70 -6.98 -6.12
N ASP A 139 -19.73 -7.97 -5.23
CA ASP A 139 -20.62 -8.01 -4.09
C ASP A 139 -20.25 -6.92 -3.06
N ILE A 140 -18.95 -6.69 -2.83
CA ILE A 140 -18.46 -5.61 -1.96
C ILE A 140 -18.77 -4.24 -2.57
N LEU A 141 -18.50 -4.04 -3.87
CA LEU A 141 -18.79 -2.79 -4.56
C LEU A 141 -20.30 -2.47 -4.65
N SER A 142 -21.14 -3.52 -4.64
CA SER A 142 -22.60 -3.39 -4.64
C SER A 142 -23.19 -3.34 -3.23
N GLU A 143 -22.35 -3.28 -2.19
CA GLU A 143 -22.76 -3.30 -0.78
C GLU A 143 -23.60 -4.52 -0.37
N LYS A 144 -23.50 -5.63 -1.13
CA LYS A 144 -24.20 -6.89 -0.86
C LYS A 144 -23.47 -7.77 0.14
N SER A 145 -22.18 -7.56 0.31
CA SER A 145 -21.33 -8.29 1.25
C SER A 145 -20.45 -7.32 2.04
N ASP A 146 -20.25 -7.65 3.29
CA ASP A 146 -19.26 -7.04 4.19
C ASP A 146 -18.21 -8.05 4.64
N LYS A 147 -18.03 -9.13 3.87
CA LYS A 147 -17.07 -10.20 4.11
C LYS A 147 -16.00 -10.16 3.04
N ASP A 148 -14.87 -10.79 3.37
CA ASP A 148 -13.78 -11.06 2.43
C ASP A 148 -13.04 -9.83 1.85
N GLU A 149 -13.20 -8.64 2.47
CA GLU A 149 -12.39 -7.47 2.11
C GLU A 149 -10.89 -7.72 2.33
N ASP A 150 -10.55 -8.50 3.35
CA ASP A 150 -9.18 -8.93 3.64
C ASP A 150 -8.60 -9.77 2.51
N VAL A 151 -9.35 -10.76 1.98
CA VAL A 151 -8.93 -11.56 0.82
C VAL A 151 -8.61 -10.65 -0.38
N LEU A 152 -9.50 -9.73 -0.69
CA LEU A 152 -9.31 -8.81 -1.81
C LEU A 152 -8.19 -7.81 -1.56
N TYR A 153 -8.06 -7.29 -0.34
CA TYR A 153 -7.02 -6.32 0.02
C TYR A 153 -5.61 -6.94 -0.10
N PHE A 154 -5.37 -8.08 0.55
CA PHE A 154 -4.07 -8.73 0.53
C PHE A 154 -3.66 -9.22 -0.86
N ASN A 155 -4.64 -9.51 -1.72
CA ASN A 155 -4.37 -9.92 -3.10
C ASN A 155 -4.46 -8.77 -4.13
N SER A 156 -4.93 -7.58 -3.76
CA SER A 156 -4.93 -6.43 -4.67
C SER A 156 -3.64 -5.61 -4.59
N GLY A 157 -2.89 -5.77 -3.51
CA GLY A 157 -1.73 -4.93 -3.22
C GLY A 157 -2.11 -3.45 -3.11
N ASN A 158 -1.10 -2.60 -3.18
CA ASN A 158 -1.26 -1.14 -3.25
C ASN A 158 -1.31 -0.60 -4.68
N SER A 159 -1.72 -1.44 -5.66
CA SER A 159 -1.81 -1.01 -7.06
C SER A 159 -2.85 0.09 -7.24
N GLY A 160 -2.46 1.16 -7.95
CA GLY A 160 -3.29 2.34 -8.15
C GLY A 160 -4.58 2.11 -8.95
N GLY A 161 -5.51 3.05 -8.82
CA GLY A 161 -6.75 3.12 -9.58
C GLY A 161 -7.98 2.51 -8.89
N CYS A 162 -9.17 2.88 -9.41
CA CYS A 162 -10.46 2.60 -8.76
C CYS A 162 -11.10 1.25 -9.14
N ARG A 163 -10.60 0.57 -10.17
CA ARG A 163 -11.15 -0.73 -10.60
C ARG A 163 -10.68 -1.86 -9.71
N PRO A 164 -11.57 -2.82 -9.39
CA PRO A 164 -11.17 -4.00 -8.65
C PRO A 164 -10.12 -4.79 -9.42
N LYS A 165 -9.14 -5.28 -8.70
CA LYS A 165 -7.99 -6.00 -9.27
C LYS A 165 -7.37 -6.94 -8.24
N CYS A 166 -6.58 -7.88 -8.72
CA CYS A 166 -5.70 -8.70 -7.87
C CYS A 166 -4.33 -8.91 -8.52
N LEU A 167 -3.33 -9.14 -7.70
CA LEU A 167 -2.00 -9.55 -8.08
C LEU A 167 -1.89 -11.06 -7.87
N LEU A 168 -1.53 -11.78 -8.91
CA LEU A 168 -1.34 -13.21 -8.89
C LEU A 168 0.10 -13.55 -9.25
N HIS A 169 0.59 -14.63 -8.68
CA HIS A 169 1.90 -15.18 -9.01
C HIS A 169 1.73 -16.62 -9.46
N ASP A 170 2.32 -16.96 -10.59
CA ASP A 170 2.40 -18.33 -11.09
C ASP A 170 3.83 -18.65 -11.55
N THR A 171 4.00 -19.77 -12.22
CA THR A 171 5.29 -20.22 -12.75
C THR A 171 5.84 -19.34 -13.88
N GLU A 172 4.99 -18.54 -14.51
CA GLU A 172 5.35 -17.65 -15.62
C GLU A 172 5.66 -16.23 -15.13
N GLY A 173 5.20 -15.84 -13.92
CA GLY A 173 5.50 -14.55 -13.36
C GLY A 173 4.41 -13.95 -12.47
N ALA A 174 4.41 -12.62 -12.40
CA ALA A 174 3.42 -11.82 -11.67
C ALA A 174 2.40 -11.24 -12.65
N TRP A 175 1.12 -11.36 -12.33
CA TRP A 175 0.00 -10.93 -13.15
C TRP A 175 -0.88 -9.96 -12.40
N LEU A 176 -1.10 -8.77 -12.94
CA LEU A 176 -2.11 -7.85 -12.47
C LEU A 176 -3.43 -8.10 -13.22
N VAL A 177 -4.38 -8.76 -12.55
CA VAL A 177 -5.69 -9.07 -13.12
C VAL A 177 -6.68 -7.98 -12.73
N LYS A 178 -7.25 -7.27 -13.70
CA LYS A 178 -8.31 -6.30 -13.49
C LYS A 178 -9.67 -6.95 -13.66
N PHE A 179 -10.55 -6.76 -12.70
CA PHE A 179 -11.94 -7.18 -12.76
C PHE A 179 -12.82 -6.05 -13.29
N ARG A 180 -13.98 -6.39 -13.85
CA ARG A 180 -14.97 -5.41 -14.21
C ARG A 180 -15.57 -4.73 -12.98
N HIS A 181 -15.91 -3.46 -13.10
CA HIS A 181 -16.70 -2.75 -12.11
C HIS A 181 -18.21 -2.99 -12.33
N THR A 182 -19.05 -2.65 -11.35
CA THR A 182 -20.52 -2.82 -11.42
C THR A 182 -21.17 -2.10 -12.58
N TYR A 183 -20.59 -1.00 -13.05
CA TYR A 183 -21.09 -0.22 -14.20
C TYR A 183 -20.38 -0.54 -15.53
N ASP A 184 -19.41 -1.43 -15.54
CA ASP A 184 -18.73 -1.82 -16.76
C ASP A 184 -19.57 -2.81 -17.60
N PRO A 185 -19.54 -2.72 -18.95
CA PRO A 185 -20.13 -3.73 -19.80
C PRO A 185 -19.44 -5.08 -19.62
N GLY A 186 -20.16 -6.17 -19.88
CA GLY A 186 -19.65 -7.54 -19.65
C GLY A 186 -18.41 -7.90 -20.47
N ASN A 187 -18.13 -7.20 -21.56
CA ASN A 187 -16.97 -7.40 -22.44
C ASN A 187 -15.85 -6.37 -22.23
N MET A 188 -15.84 -5.65 -21.11
CA MET A 188 -14.88 -4.56 -20.88
C MET A 188 -13.42 -4.98 -21.01
N GLY A 189 -13.05 -6.14 -20.49
CA GLY A 189 -11.68 -6.67 -20.61
C GLY A 189 -11.26 -6.93 -22.07
N VAL A 190 -12.17 -7.44 -22.90
CA VAL A 190 -11.93 -7.64 -24.33
C VAL A 190 -11.77 -6.30 -25.06
N MET A 191 -12.56 -5.29 -24.67
CA MET A 191 -12.45 -3.95 -25.24
C MET A 191 -11.11 -3.31 -24.86
N GLU A 192 -10.71 -3.39 -23.58
CA GLU A 192 -9.45 -2.84 -23.10
C GLU A 192 -8.23 -3.55 -23.77
N TYR A 193 -8.31 -4.86 -23.97
CA TYR A 193 -7.25 -5.62 -24.66
C TYR A 193 -7.09 -5.24 -26.14
N ARG A 194 -8.20 -4.90 -26.83
CA ARG A 194 -8.19 -4.59 -28.27
C ARG A 194 -7.84 -3.13 -28.58
N TYR A 195 -7.89 -2.26 -27.59
CA TYR A 195 -7.57 -0.84 -27.72
C TYR A 195 -6.04 -0.62 -27.72
#